data_4a8a396ae57d3a7341b14f2bdf9dacdd
#
_entry.id   4a8a396ae57d3a7341b14f2bdf9dacdd
#
_cell.length_a   1.000
_cell.length_b   1.000
_cell.length_c   1.000
_cell.angle_alpha   90.00
_cell.angle_beta   90.00
_cell.angle_gamma   90.00
#
_symmetry.space_group_name_H-M   'P 1'
#
loop_
_entity.id
_entity.type
_entity.pdbx_description
1 polymer ?
#
loop_
_entity_poly.entity_id
_entity_poly.type
_entity_poly.pdbx_seq_one_letter_code
_entity_poly.pdbx_strand_id
1 'polypeptide(L)'
;RLSLVGSEMCIRDSLQKGDEIIISTLEHHSNIVPWQMICEITGARLVVTPINQKGEIVMGEFVKRLNSKTKLIAISHVSNTLGTINPIYEMVELARKYNCKILIDAAQSAPHFELDVQKIDCDFLVFSGHKTLAPTGIGVLYVKYDLFEEMIPFIGGGDMIKEAVSYTHLRAHETET
;
A
#
# COMPACT_ATOMS: atom_id res chain seq x y z
N ARG A 1 13.31 3.23 1.43
CA ARG A 1 12.68 2.72 2.69
C ARG A 1 11.62 3.66 3.28
N LEU A 2 11.56 4.93 2.87
CA LEU A 2 10.60 5.90 3.42
C LEU A 2 9.20 5.82 2.80
N SER A 3 9.05 5.30 1.60
CA SER A 3 7.77 5.32 0.87
C SER A 3 6.71 4.37 1.43
N LEU A 4 7.11 3.23 2.02
CA LEU A 4 6.16 2.29 2.64
C LEU A 4 5.85 2.63 4.11
N VAL A 5 6.76 3.26 4.84
CA VAL A 5 6.60 3.62 6.24
C VAL A 5 5.38 4.55 6.47
N GLY A 6 5.10 5.47 5.54
CA GLY A 6 3.92 6.34 5.63
C GLY A 6 2.60 5.58 5.49
N SER A 7 2.50 4.67 4.52
CA SER A 7 1.28 3.89 4.28
C SER A 7 0.97 2.90 5.41
N GLU A 8 1.99 2.35 6.06
CA GLU A 8 1.84 1.42 7.18
C GLU A 8 1.12 2.05 8.36
N MET A 9 1.47 3.28 8.71
CA MET A 9 0.90 3.95 9.87
C MET A 9 -0.58 4.29 9.69
N CYS A 10 -0.98 4.70 8.47
CA CYS A 10 -2.37 5.01 8.16
C CYS A 10 -3.27 3.77 8.17
N ILE A 11 -2.68 2.62 7.82
CA ILE A 11 -3.38 1.34 7.78
C ILE A 11 -3.41 0.70 9.18
N ARG A 12 -2.34 0.87 9.97
CA ARG A 12 -2.21 0.28 11.30
C ARG A 12 -3.39 0.62 12.21
N ASP A 13 -3.79 1.89 12.25
CA ASP A 13 -4.81 2.36 13.18
C ASP A 13 -6.24 1.91 12.78
N SER A 14 -6.41 1.45 11.52
CA SER A 14 -7.66 0.88 11.02
C SER A 14 -7.77 -0.64 11.19
N LEU A 15 -6.67 -1.33 11.55
CA LEU A 15 -6.63 -2.79 11.66
C LEU A 15 -6.94 -3.26 13.07
N GLN A 16 -7.70 -4.34 13.15
CA GLN A 16 -8.10 -5.00 14.38
C GLN A 16 -7.68 -6.47 14.40
N LYS A 17 -7.69 -7.06 15.58
CA LYS A 17 -7.41 -8.49 15.75
C LYS A 17 -8.33 -9.35 14.88
N GLY A 18 -7.71 -10.17 14.04
CA GLY A 18 -8.40 -11.08 13.13
C GLY A 18 -8.66 -10.51 11.74
N ASP A 19 -8.37 -9.23 11.48
CA ASP A 19 -8.34 -8.66 10.13
C ASP A 19 -7.21 -9.29 9.31
N GLU A 20 -7.31 -9.20 8.00
CA GLU A 20 -6.38 -9.86 7.09
C GLU A 20 -5.76 -8.87 6.10
N ILE A 21 -4.44 -9.03 5.91
CA ILE A 21 -3.67 -8.36 4.85
C ILE A 21 -3.25 -9.42 3.84
N ILE A 22 -3.61 -9.25 2.57
CA ILE A 22 -3.23 -10.18 1.50
C ILE A 22 -2.00 -9.64 0.77
N ILE A 23 -0.99 -10.49 0.64
CA ILE A 23 0.19 -10.27 -0.18
C ILE A 23 0.42 -11.46 -1.13
N SER A 24 1.37 -11.35 -2.06
CA SER A 24 1.80 -12.49 -2.87
C SER A 24 3.17 -13.03 -2.43
N THR A 25 3.52 -14.22 -2.92
CA THR A 25 4.88 -14.76 -2.77
C THR A 25 5.92 -14.02 -3.63
N LEU A 26 5.50 -13.12 -4.52
CA LEU A 26 6.38 -12.31 -5.38
C LEU A 26 6.86 -11.02 -4.72
N GLU A 27 6.37 -10.69 -3.52
CA GLU A 27 6.63 -9.41 -2.92
C GLU A 27 8.10 -9.23 -2.52
N HIS A 28 8.61 -8.03 -2.72
CA HIS A 28 9.89 -7.61 -2.17
C HIS A 28 9.77 -7.49 -0.63
N HIS A 29 10.88 -7.71 0.10
CA HIS A 29 10.89 -7.62 1.56
C HIS A 29 10.32 -6.30 2.10
N SER A 30 10.48 -5.20 1.38
CA SER A 30 9.87 -3.90 1.75
C SER A 30 8.34 -3.91 1.71
N ASN A 31 7.72 -4.85 0.97
CA ASN A 31 6.27 -5.06 0.93
C ASN A 31 5.83 -6.34 1.67
N ILE A 32 6.70 -6.91 2.51
CA ILE A 32 6.39 -8.05 3.39
C ILE A 32 6.58 -7.67 4.85
N VAL A 33 7.81 -7.27 5.21
CA VAL A 33 8.24 -7.06 6.61
C VAL A 33 7.37 -6.03 7.34
N PRO A 34 7.03 -4.87 6.75
CA PRO A 34 6.17 -3.92 7.40
C PRO A 34 4.80 -4.50 7.79
N TRP A 35 4.21 -5.28 6.90
CA TRP A 35 2.92 -5.92 7.16
C TRP A 35 3.01 -7.00 8.24
N GLN A 36 4.13 -7.74 8.31
CA GLN A 36 4.38 -8.66 9.42
C GLN A 36 4.42 -7.93 10.76
N MET A 37 5.17 -6.82 10.82
CA MET A 37 5.26 -6.00 12.04
C MET A 37 3.88 -5.43 12.47
N ILE A 38 3.09 -4.96 11.51
CA ILE A 38 1.73 -4.47 11.80
C ILE A 38 0.85 -5.61 12.31
N CYS A 39 0.89 -6.78 11.68
CA CYS A 39 0.12 -7.94 12.12
C CYS A 39 0.49 -8.37 13.54
N GLU A 40 1.77 -8.31 13.92
CA GLU A 40 2.23 -8.59 15.29
C GLU A 40 1.66 -7.59 16.30
N ILE A 41 1.61 -6.30 15.95
CA ILE A 41 1.12 -5.23 16.85
C ILE A 41 -0.40 -5.27 17.00
N THR A 42 -1.13 -5.48 15.89
CA THR A 42 -2.60 -5.35 15.84
C THR A 42 -3.33 -6.67 16.11
N GLY A 43 -2.63 -7.80 15.96
CA GLY A 43 -3.25 -9.13 15.96
C GLY A 43 -3.97 -9.48 14.66
N ALA A 44 -3.76 -8.69 13.59
CA ALA A 44 -4.18 -9.02 12.23
C ALA A 44 -3.35 -10.20 11.68
N ARG A 45 -3.75 -10.76 10.54
CA ARG A 45 -3.10 -11.91 9.92
C ARG A 45 -2.58 -11.57 8.53
N LEU A 46 -1.36 -11.99 8.23
CA LEU A 46 -0.81 -11.94 6.90
C LEU A 46 -1.22 -13.18 6.11
N VAL A 47 -1.88 -12.99 4.98
CA VAL A 47 -2.35 -14.04 4.09
C VAL A 47 -1.58 -14.00 2.78
N VAL A 48 -0.90 -15.09 2.42
CA VAL A 48 -0.02 -15.12 1.25
C VAL A 48 -0.71 -15.84 0.10
N THR A 49 -0.76 -15.20 -1.06
CA THR A 49 -1.25 -15.78 -2.30
C THR A 49 -0.12 -16.49 -3.05
N PRO A 50 -0.29 -17.75 -3.47
CA PRO A 50 0.72 -18.51 -4.19
C PRO A 50 0.85 -18.06 -5.65
N ILE A 51 1.98 -18.44 -6.25
CA ILE A 51 2.26 -18.32 -7.68
C ILE A 51 2.29 -19.72 -8.32
N ASN A 52 2.10 -19.75 -9.64
CA ASN A 52 2.27 -20.95 -10.45
C ASN A 52 3.76 -21.15 -10.86
N GLN A 53 4.03 -22.21 -11.60
CA GLN A 53 5.38 -22.54 -12.10
C GLN A 53 5.94 -21.49 -13.09
N LYS A 54 5.08 -20.64 -13.67
CA LYS A 54 5.50 -19.54 -14.55
C LYS A 54 5.82 -18.26 -13.77
N GLY A 55 5.66 -18.25 -12.45
CA GLY A 55 5.87 -17.09 -11.60
C GLY A 55 4.70 -16.09 -11.66
N GLU A 56 3.49 -16.52 -12.04
CA GLU A 56 2.27 -15.71 -12.09
C GLU A 56 1.41 -15.96 -10.85
N ILE A 57 0.76 -14.94 -10.31
CA ILE A 57 -0.20 -15.10 -9.21
C ILE A 57 -1.34 -16.00 -9.64
N VAL A 58 -1.67 -17.01 -8.84
CA VAL A 58 -2.81 -17.90 -9.09
C VAL A 58 -4.09 -17.16 -8.70
N MET A 59 -4.72 -16.46 -9.66
CA MET A 59 -5.89 -15.61 -9.42
C MET A 59 -7.05 -16.36 -8.76
N GLY A 60 -7.28 -17.62 -9.10
CA GLY A 60 -8.28 -18.45 -8.42
C GLY A 60 -8.00 -18.64 -6.93
N GLU A 61 -6.73 -18.75 -6.54
CA GLU A 61 -6.31 -18.83 -5.14
C GLU A 61 -6.34 -17.46 -4.45
N PHE A 62 -6.07 -16.38 -5.18
CA PHE A 62 -6.21 -15.01 -4.69
C PHE A 62 -7.68 -14.73 -4.32
N VAL A 63 -8.63 -15.00 -5.23
CA VAL A 63 -10.06 -14.80 -4.99
C VAL A 63 -10.59 -15.62 -3.81
N LYS A 64 -10.14 -16.86 -3.65
CA LYS A 64 -10.53 -17.70 -2.49
C LYS A 64 -10.09 -17.14 -1.14
N ARG A 65 -9.04 -16.30 -1.12
CA ARG A 65 -8.53 -15.67 0.11
C ARG A 65 -9.26 -14.38 0.46
N LEU A 66 -9.94 -13.77 -0.51
CA LEU A 66 -10.72 -12.56 -0.27
C LEU A 66 -11.99 -12.89 0.52
N ASN A 67 -12.18 -12.17 1.62
CA ASN A 67 -13.34 -12.33 2.50
C ASN A 67 -13.62 -11.03 3.29
N SER A 68 -14.63 -11.01 4.12
CA SER A 68 -15.04 -9.82 4.89
C SER A 68 -14.00 -9.32 5.92
N LYS A 69 -13.00 -10.15 6.25
CA LYS A 69 -11.89 -9.77 7.13
C LYS A 69 -10.72 -9.14 6.37
N THR A 70 -10.70 -9.27 5.04
CA THR A 70 -9.65 -8.66 4.22
C THR A 70 -9.81 -7.15 4.28
N LYS A 71 -8.80 -6.45 4.82
CA LYS A 71 -8.76 -4.99 4.91
C LYS A 71 -7.82 -4.36 3.90
N LEU A 72 -6.74 -5.06 3.59
CA LEU A 72 -5.72 -4.58 2.67
C LEU A 72 -5.25 -5.70 1.75
N ILE A 73 -5.03 -5.33 0.49
CA ILE A 73 -4.25 -6.09 -0.49
C ILE A 73 -2.99 -5.26 -0.77
N ALA A 74 -1.80 -5.84 -0.62
CA ALA A 74 -0.53 -5.17 -0.91
C ALA A 74 0.27 -5.99 -1.92
N ILE A 75 0.30 -5.53 -3.18
CA ILE A 75 0.79 -6.30 -4.33
C ILE A 75 1.76 -5.47 -5.16
N SER A 76 2.87 -6.08 -5.57
CA SER A 76 3.78 -5.52 -6.57
C SER A 76 3.12 -5.52 -7.95
N HIS A 77 3.21 -4.39 -8.68
CA HIS A 77 2.78 -4.35 -10.09
C HIS A 77 3.68 -5.22 -10.97
N VAL A 78 5.00 -5.10 -10.76
CA VAL A 78 6.01 -5.90 -11.46
C VAL A 78 6.95 -6.53 -10.46
N SER A 79 7.15 -7.84 -10.58
CA SER A 79 8.09 -8.56 -9.71
C SER A 79 9.53 -8.10 -9.95
N ASN A 80 10.24 -7.77 -8.88
CA ASN A 80 11.65 -7.40 -8.95
C ASN A 80 12.57 -8.60 -9.27
N THR A 81 12.12 -9.81 -9.07
CA THR A 81 12.90 -11.05 -9.26
C THR A 81 12.63 -11.68 -10.61
N LEU A 82 11.38 -11.77 -11.02
CA LEU A 82 10.96 -12.49 -12.22
C LEU A 82 10.55 -11.58 -13.38
N GLY A 83 10.28 -10.30 -13.12
CA GLY A 83 9.74 -9.38 -14.12
C GLY A 83 8.26 -9.65 -14.48
N THR A 84 7.61 -10.56 -13.78
CA THR A 84 6.19 -10.85 -13.98
C THR A 84 5.35 -9.59 -13.74
N ILE A 85 4.49 -9.26 -14.69
CA ILE A 85 3.52 -8.17 -14.57
C ILE A 85 2.23 -8.73 -13.99
N ASN A 86 1.85 -8.27 -12.81
CA ASN A 86 0.64 -8.73 -12.14
C ASN A 86 -0.62 -8.01 -12.66
N PRO A 87 -1.79 -8.66 -12.67
CA PRO A 87 -3.04 -8.12 -13.22
C PRO A 87 -3.69 -7.13 -12.23
N ILE A 88 -3.02 -6.00 -11.97
CA ILE A 88 -3.44 -5.06 -10.92
C ILE A 88 -4.84 -4.47 -11.14
N TYR A 89 -5.27 -4.28 -12.38
CA TYR A 89 -6.62 -3.76 -12.68
C TYR A 89 -7.70 -4.72 -12.18
N GLU A 90 -7.57 -6.02 -12.49
CA GLU A 90 -8.48 -7.06 -11.99
C GLU A 90 -8.45 -7.13 -10.45
N MET A 91 -7.27 -7.00 -9.85
CA MET A 91 -7.13 -7.02 -8.39
C MET A 91 -7.77 -5.80 -7.74
N VAL A 92 -7.71 -4.62 -8.36
CA VAL A 92 -8.40 -3.41 -7.89
C VAL A 92 -9.92 -3.60 -7.94
N GLU A 93 -10.46 -4.14 -9.03
CA GLU A 93 -11.90 -4.45 -9.14
C GLU A 93 -12.35 -5.42 -8.03
N LEU A 94 -11.54 -6.44 -7.77
CA LEU A 94 -11.79 -7.38 -6.67
C LEU A 94 -11.72 -6.70 -5.31
N ALA A 95 -10.75 -5.81 -5.08
CA ALA A 95 -10.66 -5.04 -3.85
C ALA A 95 -11.94 -4.22 -3.60
N ARG A 96 -12.47 -3.56 -4.63
CA ARG A 96 -13.73 -2.81 -4.55
C ARG A 96 -14.91 -3.72 -4.22
N LYS A 97 -15.00 -4.87 -4.89
CA LYS A 97 -16.07 -5.86 -4.66
C LYS A 97 -16.11 -6.39 -3.22
N TYR A 98 -14.93 -6.55 -2.60
CA TYR A 98 -14.80 -7.04 -1.23
C TYR A 98 -14.68 -5.91 -0.19
N ASN A 99 -14.80 -4.65 -0.62
CA ASN A 99 -14.69 -3.45 0.24
C ASN A 99 -13.38 -3.44 1.05
N CYS A 100 -12.27 -3.80 0.43
CA CYS A 100 -10.92 -3.73 1.01
C CYS A 100 -10.05 -2.72 0.25
N LYS A 101 -9.06 -2.17 0.92
CA LYS A 101 -8.09 -1.25 0.32
C LYS A 101 -7.04 -2.01 -0.47
N ILE A 102 -6.45 -1.35 -1.47
CA ILE A 102 -5.37 -1.93 -2.26
C ILE A 102 -4.18 -0.97 -2.38
N LEU A 103 -3.00 -1.48 -2.04
CA LEU A 103 -1.71 -0.84 -2.22
C LEU A 103 -0.96 -1.52 -3.37
N ILE A 104 -0.50 -0.72 -4.32
CA ILE A 104 0.32 -1.17 -5.44
C ILE A 104 1.76 -0.75 -5.21
N ASP A 105 2.67 -1.71 -5.07
CA ASP A 105 4.11 -1.45 -5.15
C ASP A 105 4.51 -1.31 -6.62
N ALA A 106 4.72 -0.07 -7.04
CA ALA A 106 5.12 0.29 -8.39
C ALA A 106 6.63 0.51 -8.52
N ALA A 107 7.44 0.05 -7.57
CA ALA A 107 8.89 0.30 -7.56
C ALA A 107 9.60 -0.19 -8.82
N GLN A 108 9.12 -1.26 -9.45
CA GLN A 108 9.67 -1.76 -10.72
C GLN A 108 8.91 -1.25 -11.95
N SER A 109 7.65 -0.87 -11.83
CA SER A 109 6.86 -0.38 -12.95
C SER A 109 7.04 1.12 -13.21
N ALA A 110 7.21 1.93 -12.17
CA ALA A 110 7.35 3.38 -12.30
C ALA A 110 8.43 3.84 -13.29
N PRO A 111 9.63 3.20 -13.36
CA PRO A 111 10.65 3.59 -14.34
C PRO A 111 10.37 3.10 -15.77
N HIS A 112 9.40 2.19 -15.99
CA HIS A 112 9.24 1.48 -17.27
C HIS A 112 7.87 1.66 -17.91
N PHE A 113 6.84 2.05 -17.14
CA PHE A 113 5.47 2.18 -17.62
C PHE A 113 4.90 3.55 -17.28
N GLU A 114 4.02 4.04 -18.14
CA GLU A 114 3.13 5.13 -17.77
C GLU A 114 2.14 4.63 -16.71
N LEU A 115 2.13 5.27 -15.55
CA LEU A 115 1.24 4.95 -14.43
C LEU A 115 0.21 6.06 -14.27
N ASP A 116 -1.02 5.75 -14.61
CA ASP A 116 -2.17 6.64 -14.41
C ASP A 116 -2.97 6.14 -13.21
N VAL A 117 -2.78 6.77 -12.05
CA VAL A 117 -3.44 6.37 -10.79
C VAL A 117 -4.96 6.49 -10.85
N GLN A 118 -5.50 7.38 -11.70
CA GLN A 118 -6.94 7.52 -11.88
C GLN A 118 -7.51 6.34 -12.66
N LYS A 119 -6.78 5.84 -13.67
CA LYS A 119 -7.16 4.64 -14.43
C LYS A 119 -6.97 3.36 -13.63
N ILE A 120 -5.87 3.28 -12.84
CA ILE A 120 -5.64 2.13 -11.96
C ILE A 120 -6.69 2.08 -10.86
N ASP A 121 -7.12 3.24 -10.35
CA ASP A 121 -8.09 3.39 -9.26
C ASP A 121 -7.67 2.71 -7.94
N CYS A 122 -6.35 2.58 -7.69
CA CYS A 122 -5.84 2.04 -6.43
C CYS A 122 -5.99 3.03 -5.27
N ASP A 123 -6.00 2.53 -4.04
CA ASP A 123 -6.06 3.36 -2.84
C ASP A 123 -4.70 3.97 -2.50
N PHE A 124 -3.65 3.17 -2.70
CA PHE A 124 -2.26 3.56 -2.46
C PHE A 124 -1.38 3.09 -3.62
N LEU A 125 -0.39 3.92 -3.99
CA LEU A 125 0.67 3.52 -4.91
C LEU A 125 2.00 4.04 -4.40
N VAL A 126 3.01 3.17 -4.38
CA VAL A 126 4.34 3.50 -3.85
C VAL A 126 5.43 3.17 -4.84
N PHE A 127 6.48 4.00 -4.87
CA PHE A 127 7.73 3.66 -5.55
C PHE A 127 8.92 4.40 -4.96
N SER A 128 10.12 3.88 -5.21
CA SER A 128 11.38 4.44 -4.74
C SER A 128 11.98 5.36 -5.78
N GLY A 129 12.42 6.55 -5.39
CA GLY A 129 13.00 7.55 -6.29
C GLY A 129 14.29 7.09 -6.98
N HIS A 130 15.16 6.33 -6.28
CA HIS A 130 16.42 5.86 -6.85
C HIS A 130 16.26 4.91 -8.07
N LYS A 131 15.06 4.31 -8.25
CA LYS A 131 14.74 3.52 -9.44
C LYS A 131 14.23 4.37 -10.61
N THR A 132 13.86 5.62 -10.34
CA THR A 132 13.37 6.59 -11.33
C THR A 132 14.34 7.76 -11.55
N LEU A 133 15.64 7.50 -11.45
CA LEU A 133 16.74 8.46 -11.65
C LEU A 133 16.83 9.59 -10.60
N ALA A 134 16.08 9.48 -9.51
CA ALA A 134 16.19 10.41 -8.38
C ALA A 134 17.24 9.94 -7.35
N PRO A 135 17.68 10.79 -6.41
CA PRO A 135 18.58 10.40 -5.33
C PRO A 135 18.05 9.28 -4.46
N THR A 136 18.95 8.58 -3.75
CA THR A 136 18.58 7.63 -2.70
C THR A 136 17.92 8.34 -1.51
N GLY A 137 17.07 7.63 -0.78
CA GLY A 137 16.41 8.15 0.42
C GLY A 137 15.10 8.89 0.16
N ILE A 138 14.68 9.01 -1.11
CA ILE A 138 13.43 9.62 -1.53
C ILE A 138 12.51 8.54 -2.09
N GLY A 139 11.23 8.66 -1.83
CA GLY A 139 10.16 7.82 -2.40
C GLY A 139 8.88 8.62 -2.55
N VAL A 140 7.94 8.06 -3.28
CA VAL A 140 6.60 8.63 -3.50
C VAL A 140 5.56 7.68 -2.93
N LEU A 141 4.62 8.24 -2.19
CA LEU A 141 3.37 7.60 -1.79
C LEU A 141 2.22 8.41 -2.39
N TYR A 142 1.50 7.82 -3.31
CA TYR A 142 0.18 8.29 -3.71
C TYR A 142 -0.87 7.72 -2.77
N VAL A 143 -1.80 8.54 -2.36
CA VAL A 143 -2.97 8.17 -1.57
C VAL A 143 -4.20 8.75 -2.23
N LYS A 144 -5.28 7.98 -2.31
CA LYS A 144 -6.58 8.49 -2.77
C LYS A 144 -7.07 9.60 -1.82
N TYR A 145 -7.56 10.72 -2.37
CA TYR A 145 -7.84 11.94 -1.61
C TYR A 145 -8.74 11.69 -0.37
N ASP A 146 -9.84 10.95 -0.56
CA ASP A 146 -10.79 10.66 0.54
C ASP A 146 -10.13 9.91 1.71
N LEU A 147 -9.09 9.12 1.44
CA LEU A 147 -8.35 8.39 2.47
C LEU A 147 -7.33 9.28 3.18
N PHE A 148 -6.84 10.30 2.47
CA PHE A 148 -5.85 11.22 3.02
C PHE A 148 -6.39 12.01 4.22
N GLU A 149 -7.68 12.35 4.20
CA GLU A 149 -8.34 13.05 5.31
C GLU A 149 -8.47 12.19 6.58
N GLU A 150 -8.50 10.86 6.43
CA GLU A 150 -8.57 9.91 7.53
C GLU A 150 -7.18 9.61 8.15
N MET A 151 -6.09 10.03 7.46
CA MET A 151 -4.73 9.70 7.86
C MET A 151 -4.21 10.62 8.98
N ILE A 152 -3.60 10.01 9.98
CA ILE A 152 -2.86 10.74 11.00
C ILE A 152 -1.46 11.06 10.47
N PRO A 153 -0.96 12.31 10.58
CA PRO A 153 0.38 12.67 10.14
C PRO A 153 1.45 11.79 10.80
N PHE A 154 2.33 11.20 9.99
CA PHE A 154 3.42 10.35 10.50
C PHE A 154 4.51 11.14 11.21
N ILE A 155 4.82 12.34 10.73
CA ILE A 155 5.80 13.26 11.33
C ILE A 155 5.10 14.59 11.55
N GLY A 156 5.08 15.05 12.79
CA GLY A 156 4.66 16.41 13.12
C GLY A 156 5.78 17.41 12.83
N GLY A 157 5.45 18.58 12.30
CA GLY A 157 6.42 19.63 11.99
C GLY A 157 5.76 20.92 11.51
N GLY A 158 6.56 21.90 11.11
CA GLY A 158 6.07 23.16 10.53
C GLY A 158 5.26 22.90 9.25
N ASP A 159 4.32 23.79 8.95
CA ASP A 159 3.42 23.78 7.78
C ASP A 159 2.44 22.60 7.68
N MET A 160 2.37 21.74 8.69
CA MET A 160 1.46 20.60 8.76
C MET A 160 0.32 20.81 9.77
N ILE A 161 0.21 21.97 10.36
CA ILE A 161 -0.71 22.26 11.45
C ILE A 161 -1.90 23.06 10.93
N LYS A 162 -3.10 22.47 10.95
CA LYS A 162 -4.34 23.20 10.66
C LYS A 162 -4.76 24.13 11.82
N GLU A 163 -4.56 23.67 13.05
CA GLU A 163 -4.85 24.44 14.27
C GLU A 163 -3.84 24.08 15.37
N ALA A 164 -3.21 25.10 15.98
CA ALA A 164 -2.41 24.94 17.18
C ALA A 164 -3.31 25.23 18.39
N VAL A 165 -3.71 24.21 19.14
CA VAL A 165 -4.43 24.36 20.40
C VAL A 165 -3.47 24.13 21.56
N SER A 166 -3.65 24.84 22.64
CA SER A 166 -2.76 24.82 23.83
C SER A 166 -2.64 23.45 24.49
N TYR A 167 -3.46 22.47 24.12
CA TYR A 167 -3.44 21.10 24.59
C TYR A 167 -3.77 20.13 23.46
N THR A 168 -2.73 19.51 22.88
CA THR A 168 -2.60 18.12 22.40
C THR A 168 -3.35 17.61 21.16
N HIS A 169 -3.95 18.40 20.27
CA HIS A 169 -4.46 17.84 19.02
C HIS A 169 -3.99 18.67 17.83
N LEU A 170 -3.06 18.12 17.09
CA LEU A 170 -2.57 18.64 15.81
C LEU A 170 -3.38 17.99 14.69
N ARG A 171 -4.03 18.78 13.82
CA ARG A 171 -4.56 18.31 12.53
C ARG A 171 -3.67 18.81 11.42
N ALA A 172 -3.36 17.96 10.44
CA ALA A 172 -2.58 18.32 9.27
C ALA A 172 -3.35 19.32 8.39
N HIS A 173 -2.63 20.27 7.78
CA HIS A 173 -3.17 21.16 6.76
C HIS A 173 -3.04 20.50 5.38
N GLU A 174 -4.08 20.65 4.55
CA GLU A 174 -3.93 20.52 3.11
C GLU A 174 -3.09 21.69 2.59
N THR A 175 -2.07 21.41 1.80
CA THR A 175 -1.43 22.42 0.96
C THR A 175 -2.35 22.66 -0.22
N GLU A 176 -3.15 23.73 -0.20
CA GLU A 176 -3.78 24.26 -1.39
C GLU A 176 -2.66 24.73 -2.34
N THR A 177 -2.57 24.09 -3.48
CA THR A 177 -1.77 24.58 -4.63
C THR A 177 -2.69 25.25 -5.64
#